data_8be24bf3c0815bf7a4e309ab938e21b1
#
_entry.id   8be24bf3c0815bf7a4e309ab938e21b1
#
_cell.length_a   1.000
_cell.length_b   1.000
_cell.length_c   1.000
_cell.angle_alpha   90.00
_cell.angle_beta   90.00
_cell.angle_gamma   90.00
#
_symmetry.space_group_name_H-M   'P 1'
#
loop_
_entity.id
_entity.type
_entity.pdbx_description
1 polymer ?
#
loop_
_entity_poly.entity_id
_entity_poly.type
_entity_poly.pdbx_seq_one_letter_code
_entity_poly.pdbx_strand_id
1 'polypeptide(L)'
;MIPVASRASTIEYAIRDVVVPATKLEAEGHQIIKLNIGDPIAYPGLPTPPHMVQAYIEGLAQGNNGYSPSYGLPELRDAISKDEASKGWDCTNDDVYVCHGVTEALQIIFAATLEEGTKVLAPGPHYPPYMAYPQMYGASTIEYALKSDDGWAIDLDDIES
;
A
#
# COMPACT_ATOMS: atom_id res chain seq x y z
N MET A 1 -4.82 -14.43 29.85
CA MET A 1 -5.25 -13.74 28.61
C MET A 1 -4.39 -12.48 28.46
N ILE A 2 -3.74 -12.26 27.34
CA ILE A 2 -2.95 -11.06 27.11
C ILE A 2 -3.92 -9.92 26.76
N PRO A 3 -3.85 -8.76 27.45
CA PRO A 3 -4.74 -7.65 27.13
C PRO A 3 -4.42 -7.06 25.75
N VAL A 4 -5.46 -6.69 25.01
CA VAL A 4 -5.31 -6.00 23.73
C VAL A 4 -4.97 -4.54 23.99
N ALA A 5 -4.07 -3.95 23.22
CA ALA A 5 -3.71 -2.55 23.33
C ALA A 5 -4.92 -1.66 23.02
N SER A 6 -5.10 -0.56 23.77
CA SER A 6 -6.24 0.36 23.59
C SER A 6 -6.36 0.89 22.16
N ARG A 7 -5.24 1.17 21.49
CA ARG A 7 -5.22 1.64 20.11
C ARG A 7 -5.88 0.66 19.11
N ALA A 8 -5.92 -0.64 19.43
CA ALA A 8 -6.54 -1.63 18.53
C ALA A 8 -8.06 -1.50 18.46
N SER A 9 -8.69 -0.83 19.44
CA SER A 9 -10.14 -0.55 19.44
C SER A 9 -10.51 0.76 18.75
N THR A 10 -9.54 1.60 18.44
CA THR A 10 -9.76 2.93 17.83
C THR A 10 -9.42 2.96 16.34
N ILE A 11 -8.72 1.94 15.84
CA ILE A 11 -8.34 1.86 14.41
C ILE A 11 -9.55 1.43 13.59
N GLU A 12 -10.01 2.32 12.73
CA GLU A 12 -11.04 2.03 11.73
C GLU A 12 -10.39 1.63 10.40
N TYR A 13 -10.88 0.53 9.81
CA TYR A 13 -10.40 0.05 8.52
C TYR A 13 -11.61 -0.17 7.60
N ALA A 14 -12.03 0.89 6.94
CA ALA A 14 -13.28 0.98 6.17
C ALA A 14 -13.49 -0.13 5.12
N ILE A 15 -12.41 -0.67 4.53
CA ILE A 15 -12.53 -1.78 3.56
C ILE A 15 -13.21 -3.00 4.19
N ARG A 16 -12.93 -3.31 5.46
CA ARG A 16 -13.52 -4.47 6.15
C ARG A 16 -14.99 -4.30 6.45
N ASP A 17 -15.41 -3.08 6.75
CA ASP A 17 -16.80 -2.78 7.08
C ASP A 17 -17.73 -3.00 5.87
N VAL A 18 -17.20 -2.83 4.65
CA VAL A 18 -17.91 -3.10 3.39
C VAL A 18 -17.88 -4.60 3.04
N VAL A 19 -16.78 -5.30 3.34
CA VAL A 19 -16.61 -6.73 2.97
C VAL A 19 -17.60 -7.63 3.71
N VAL A 20 -17.83 -7.38 5.00
CA VAL A 20 -18.73 -8.24 5.82
C VAL A 20 -20.16 -8.27 5.29
N PRO A 21 -20.86 -7.13 5.06
CA PRO A 21 -22.19 -7.15 4.48
C PRO A 21 -22.21 -7.67 3.03
N ALA A 22 -21.17 -7.38 2.23
CA ALA A 22 -21.07 -7.89 0.87
C ALA A 22 -21.01 -9.43 0.85
N THR A 23 -20.18 -10.04 1.69
CA THR A 23 -20.06 -11.51 1.78
C THR A 23 -21.38 -12.15 2.21
N LYS A 24 -22.14 -11.50 3.10
CA LYS A 24 -23.47 -11.99 3.50
C LYS A 24 -24.45 -11.99 2.34
N LEU A 25 -24.51 -10.91 1.59
CA LEU A 25 -25.38 -10.81 0.41
C LEU A 25 -24.98 -11.80 -0.70
N GLU A 26 -23.68 -12.04 -0.90
CA GLU A 26 -23.20 -13.09 -1.81
C GLU A 26 -23.67 -14.48 -1.39
N ALA A 27 -23.64 -14.80 -0.09
CA ALA A 27 -24.13 -16.05 0.44
C ALA A 27 -25.65 -16.21 0.27
N GLU A 28 -26.39 -15.12 0.19
CA GLU A 28 -27.84 -15.07 -0.11
C GLU A 28 -28.13 -15.16 -1.62
N GLY A 29 -27.09 -15.23 -2.47
CA GLY A 29 -27.20 -15.37 -3.92
C GLY A 29 -27.20 -14.06 -4.71
N HIS A 30 -26.91 -12.92 -4.07
CA HIS A 30 -26.78 -11.64 -4.75
C HIS A 30 -25.43 -11.54 -5.48
N GLN A 31 -25.46 -10.95 -6.68
CA GLN A 31 -24.23 -10.63 -7.41
C GLN A 31 -23.72 -9.27 -6.94
N ILE A 32 -22.52 -9.26 -6.34
CA ILE A 32 -21.87 -8.05 -5.80
C ILE A 32 -20.70 -7.61 -6.69
N ILE A 33 -20.70 -6.35 -7.10
CA ILE A 33 -19.57 -5.72 -7.80
C ILE A 33 -18.67 -5.07 -6.76
N LYS A 34 -17.47 -5.62 -6.56
CA LYS A 34 -16.50 -5.21 -5.52
C LYS A 34 -15.61 -4.08 -6.01
N LEU A 35 -16.09 -2.84 -6.01
CA LEU A 35 -15.30 -1.67 -6.41
C LEU A 35 -14.29 -1.21 -5.34
N ASN A 36 -14.35 -1.79 -4.14
CA ASN A 36 -13.45 -1.51 -3.02
C ASN A 36 -12.16 -2.35 -3.02
N ILE A 37 -12.02 -3.30 -3.96
CA ILE A 37 -10.86 -4.17 -4.07
C ILE A 37 -10.06 -3.77 -5.31
N GLY A 38 -8.83 -3.29 -5.08
CA GLY A 38 -7.88 -2.95 -6.13
C GLY A 38 -6.96 -4.13 -6.46
N ASP A 39 -7.51 -5.24 -6.94
CA ASP A 39 -6.74 -6.40 -7.38
C ASP A 39 -6.62 -6.41 -8.91
N PRO A 40 -5.44 -6.06 -9.48
CA PRO A 40 -5.25 -6.03 -10.92
C PRO A 40 -5.38 -7.40 -11.58
N ILE A 41 -5.07 -8.48 -10.86
CA ILE A 41 -5.14 -9.85 -11.40
C ILE A 41 -6.60 -10.31 -11.54
N ALA A 42 -7.51 -9.78 -10.76
CA ALA A 42 -8.94 -10.04 -10.90
C ALA A 42 -9.55 -9.46 -12.19
N TYR A 43 -8.84 -8.56 -12.87
CA TYR A 43 -9.28 -7.97 -14.13
C TYR A 43 -8.98 -8.89 -15.32
N PRO A 44 -9.99 -9.22 -16.15
CA PRO A 44 -9.75 -9.94 -17.39
C PRO A 44 -8.77 -9.17 -18.28
N GLY A 45 -7.67 -9.82 -18.68
CA GLY A 45 -6.64 -9.20 -19.54
C GLY A 45 -5.44 -8.59 -18.80
N LEU A 46 -5.39 -8.65 -17.47
CA LEU A 46 -4.23 -8.25 -16.68
C LEU A 46 -3.65 -9.43 -15.87
N PRO A 47 -3.38 -10.60 -16.48
CA PRO A 47 -2.74 -11.69 -15.75
C PRO A 47 -1.28 -11.34 -15.43
N THR A 48 -0.72 -12.01 -14.42
CA THR A 48 0.73 -11.93 -14.18
C THR A 48 1.48 -12.28 -15.46
N PRO A 49 2.42 -11.45 -15.95
CA PRO A 49 3.14 -11.71 -17.18
C PRO A 49 3.82 -13.08 -17.17
N PRO A 50 3.71 -13.89 -18.24
CA PRO A 50 4.24 -15.27 -18.27
C PRO A 50 5.74 -15.35 -17.96
N HIS A 51 6.55 -14.38 -18.38
CA HIS A 51 7.99 -14.35 -18.09
C HIS A 51 8.27 -14.18 -16.59
N MET A 52 7.44 -13.45 -15.85
CA MET A 52 7.58 -13.31 -14.40
C MET A 52 7.23 -14.61 -13.69
N VAL A 53 6.16 -15.28 -14.13
CA VAL A 53 5.77 -16.59 -13.58
C VAL A 53 6.90 -17.60 -13.80
N GLN A 54 7.45 -17.63 -15.01
CA GLN A 54 8.55 -18.55 -15.36
C GLN A 54 9.80 -18.27 -14.53
N ALA A 55 10.21 -17.01 -14.41
CA ALA A 55 11.36 -16.62 -13.59
C ALA A 55 11.18 -16.99 -12.11
N TYR A 56 9.97 -16.87 -11.58
CA TYR A 56 9.66 -17.29 -10.20
C TYR A 56 9.80 -18.80 -10.01
N ILE A 57 9.27 -19.60 -10.94
CA ILE A 57 9.38 -21.07 -10.92
C ILE A 57 10.85 -21.50 -10.99
N GLU A 58 11.62 -20.90 -11.91
CA GLU A 58 13.06 -21.19 -12.06
C GLU A 58 13.84 -20.80 -10.80
N GLY A 59 13.57 -19.65 -10.21
CA GLY A 59 14.19 -19.22 -8.97
C GLY A 59 13.96 -20.19 -7.80
N LEU A 60 12.73 -20.67 -7.66
CA LEU A 60 12.40 -21.69 -6.66
C LEU A 60 13.15 -23.01 -6.93
N ALA A 61 13.17 -23.48 -8.19
CA ALA A 61 13.83 -24.72 -8.58
C ALA A 61 15.37 -24.66 -8.35
N GLN A 62 15.96 -23.47 -8.45
CA GLN A 62 17.37 -23.21 -8.18
C GLN A 62 17.70 -23.03 -6.69
N GLY A 63 16.69 -23.08 -5.82
CA GLY A 63 16.86 -22.93 -4.37
C GLY A 63 16.95 -21.47 -3.89
N ASN A 64 16.55 -20.49 -4.72
CA ASN A 64 16.52 -19.06 -4.37
C ASN A 64 15.33 -18.71 -3.45
N ASN A 65 15.08 -19.52 -2.43
CA ASN A 65 14.00 -19.39 -1.45
C ASN A 65 14.53 -19.29 -0.01
N GLY A 66 15.79 -18.97 0.15
CA GLY A 66 16.44 -18.70 1.45
C GLY A 66 16.29 -17.25 1.90
N TYR A 67 17.08 -16.86 2.89
CA TYR A 67 17.16 -15.48 3.35
C TYR A 67 17.79 -14.57 2.27
N SER A 68 17.19 -13.41 2.08
CA SER A 68 17.76 -12.32 1.28
C SER A 68 18.42 -11.27 2.20
N PRO A 69 19.27 -10.39 1.66
CA PRO A 69 19.72 -9.20 2.39
C PRO A 69 18.52 -8.35 2.83
N SER A 70 18.64 -7.65 3.97
CA SER A 70 17.55 -6.88 4.59
C SER A 70 16.99 -5.75 3.69
N TYR A 71 17.83 -5.22 2.83
CA TYR A 71 17.41 -4.17 1.86
C TYR A 71 16.86 -4.73 0.55
N GLY A 72 16.90 -6.02 0.34
CA GLY A 72 16.60 -6.70 -0.91
C GLY A 72 17.83 -7.17 -1.68
N LEU A 73 17.62 -8.01 -2.68
CA LEU A 73 18.70 -8.52 -3.53
C LEU A 73 19.38 -7.37 -4.29
N PRO A 74 20.73 -7.31 -4.33
CA PRO A 74 21.45 -6.24 -5.03
C PRO A 74 21.03 -6.07 -6.47
N GLU A 75 20.84 -7.16 -7.21
CA GLU A 75 20.44 -7.16 -8.62
C GLU A 75 19.05 -6.55 -8.81
N LEU A 76 18.12 -6.79 -7.87
CA LEU A 76 16.78 -6.20 -7.90
C LEU A 76 16.85 -4.69 -7.60
N ARG A 77 17.63 -4.30 -6.58
CA ARG A 77 17.83 -2.88 -6.23
C ARG A 77 18.47 -2.10 -7.38
N ASP A 78 19.47 -2.68 -8.05
CA ASP A 78 20.08 -2.11 -9.26
C ASP A 78 19.10 -1.98 -10.41
N ALA A 79 18.23 -2.97 -10.62
CA ALA A 79 17.21 -2.91 -11.65
C ALA A 79 16.19 -1.81 -11.38
N ILE A 80 15.73 -1.68 -10.13
CA ILE A 80 14.79 -0.64 -9.69
C ILE A 80 15.43 0.75 -9.85
N SER A 81 16.65 0.96 -9.35
CA SER A 81 17.32 2.27 -9.45
C SER A 81 17.53 2.71 -10.89
N LYS A 82 17.87 1.79 -11.81
CA LYS A 82 18.00 2.08 -13.25
C LYS A 82 16.66 2.44 -13.88
N ASP A 83 15.59 1.76 -13.50
CA ASP A 83 14.25 2.05 -13.98
C ASP A 83 13.79 3.44 -13.53
N GLU A 84 13.97 3.79 -12.25
CA GLU A 84 13.67 5.11 -11.71
C GLU A 84 14.54 6.22 -12.32
N ALA A 85 15.84 5.97 -12.52
CA ALA A 85 16.72 6.91 -13.20
C ALA A 85 16.27 7.17 -14.65
N SER A 86 15.74 6.16 -15.35
CA SER A 86 15.19 6.32 -16.70
C SER A 86 13.95 7.22 -16.75
N LYS A 87 13.25 7.39 -15.63
CA LYS A 87 12.07 8.26 -15.45
C LYS A 87 12.47 9.69 -15.02
N GLY A 88 13.77 9.95 -14.83
CA GLY A 88 14.28 11.25 -14.44
C GLY A 88 14.51 11.44 -12.93
N TRP A 89 14.42 10.38 -12.13
CA TRP A 89 14.74 10.41 -10.70
C TRP A 89 16.22 10.08 -10.49
N ASP A 90 16.94 10.94 -9.76
CA ASP A 90 18.32 10.66 -9.34
C ASP A 90 18.27 9.62 -8.20
N CYS A 91 18.33 8.34 -8.60
CA CYS A 91 18.16 7.20 -7.71
C CYS A 91 19.30 6.21 -7.92
N THR A 92 19.93 5.84 -6.83
CA THR A 92 20.95 4.79 -6.76
C THR A 92 20.42 3.54 -6.05
N ASN A 93 21.14 2.44 -6.07
CA ASN A 93 20.71 1.24 -5.34
C ASN A 93 20.69 1.46 -3.82
N ASP A 94 21.41 2.43 -3.28
CA ASP A 94 21.41 2.75 -1.85
C ASP A 94 20.13 3.46 -1.40
N ASP A 95 19.36 4.02 -2.35
CA ASP A 95 18.07 4.65 -2.10
C ASP A 95 16.90 3.64 -2.17
N VAL A 96 17.18 2.37 -2.49
CA VAL A 96 16.14 1.35 -2.72
C VAL A 96 16.02 0.37 -1.56
N TYR A 97 14.83 0.27 -1.00
CA TYR A 97 14.39 -0.75 -0.06
C TYR A 97 13.32 -1.63 -0.68
N VAL A 98 13.55 -2.94 -0.71
CA VAL A 98 12.56 -3.89 -1.22
C VAL A 98 11.63 -4.32 -0.10
N CYS A 99 10.33 -4.08 -0.28
CA CYS A 99 9.28 -4.37 0.70
C CYS A 99 8.23 -5.33 0.12
N HIS A 100 7.44 -5.95 1.00
CA HIS A 100 6.28 -6.75 0.61
C HIS A 100 5.09 -5.84 0.27
N GLY A 101 5.19 -5.16 -0.87
CA GLY A 101 4.22 -4.19 -1.34
C GLY A 101 4.25 -2.85 -0.59
N VAL A 102 3.43 -1.91 -1.05
CA VAL A 102 3.29 -0.57 -0.48
C VAL A 102 2.85 -0.62 1.00
N THR A 103 2.13 -1.63 1.40
CA THR A 103 1.66 -1.80 2.79
C THR A 103 2.82 -1.87 3.78
N GLU A 104 3.84 -2.69 3.51
CA GLU A 104 5.03 -2.77 4.37
C GLU A 104 5.87 -1.49 4.30
N ALA A 105 6.03 -0.93 3.10
CA ALA A 105 6.74 0.33 2.91
C ALA A 105 6.14 1.46 3.75
N LEU A 106 4.82 1.62 3.74
CA LEU A 106 4.12 2.61 4.56
C LEU A 106 4.31 2.36 6.06
N GLN A 107 4.24 1.10 6.50
CA GLN A 107 4.49 0.77 7.92
C GLN A 107 5.90 1.14 8.35
N ILE A 108 6.91 0.85 7.54
CA ILE A 108 8.30 1.19 7.82
C ILE A 108 8.48 2.72 7.87
N ILE A 109 7.96 3.44 6.87
CA ILE A 109 8.06 4.90 6.81
C ILE A 109 7.39 5.53 8.03
N PHE A 110 6.16 5.14 8.34
CA PHE A 110 5.43 5.71 9.48
C PHE A 110 6.07 5.35 10.81
N ALA A 111 6.58 4.12 10.97
CA ALA A 111 7.34 3.75 12.18
C ALA A 111 8.62 4.56 12.36
N ALA A 112 9.25 4.98 11.27
CA ALA A 112 10.50 5.74 11.30
C ALA A 112 10.31 7.25 11.45
N THR A 113 9.13 7.79 11.08
CA THR A 113 8.91 9.23 10.95
C THR A 113 7.79 9.79 11.83
N LEU A 114 6.90 8.94 12.35
CA LEU A 114 5.75 9.39 13.13
C LEU A 114 5.93 9.13 14.63
N GLU A 115 5.51 10.08 15.41
CA GLU A 115 5.41 10.01 16.88
C GLU A 115 4.10 10.66 17.35
N GLU A 116 3.80 10.57 18.64
CA GLU A 116 2.60 11.15 19.22
C GLU A 116 2.47 12.66 18.90
N GLY A 117 1.33 13.04 18.36
CA GLY A 117 1.04 14.43 17.96
C GLY A 117 1.50 14.81 16.54
N THR A 118 2.22 13.96 15.85
CA THR A 118 2.57 14.18 14.42
C THR A 118 1.31 14.20 13.56
N LYS A 119 1.32 15.02 12.51
CA LYS A 119 0.25 15.10 11.51
C LYS A 119 0.73 14.64 10.16
N VAL A 120 -0.05 13.79 9.50
CA VAL A 120 0.17 13.33 8.12
C VAL A 120 -0.85 14.01 7.23
N LEU A 121 -0.42 14.58 6.13
CA LEU A 121 -1.30 15.14 5.11
C LEU A 121 -1.55 14.07 4.03
N ALA A 122 -2.82 13.76 3.75
CA ALA A 122 -3.22 12.76 2.77
C ALA A 122 -4.37 13.24 1.88
N PRO A 123 -4.44 12.81 0.61
CA PRO A 123 -5.56 13.16 -0.25
C PRO A 123 -6.87 12.52 0.24
N GLY A 124 -7.99 13.16 0.01
CA GLY A 124 -9.33 12.61 0.18
C GLY A 124 -10.08 12.58 -1.16
N PRO A 125 -10.57 11.40 -1.64
CA PRO A 125 -10.52 10.06 -1.05
C PRO A 125 -9.12 9.41 -1.13
N HIS A 126 -8.83 8.47 -0.23
CA HIS A 126 -7.50 7.88 -0.11
C HIS A 126 -7.52 6.37 0.14
N TYR A 127 -6.33 5.78 0.09
CA TYR A 127 -6.08 4.41 0.52
C TYR A 127 -6.16 4.32 2.07
N PRO A 128 -7.01 3.44 2.64
CA PRO A 128 -7.27 3.39 4.08
C PRO A 128 -6.05 3.35 5.01
N PRO A 129 -4.92 2.74 4.67
CA PRO A 129 -3.71 2.79 5.49
C PRO A 129 -3.18 4.20 5.79
N TYR A 130 -3.48 5.21 4.97
CA TYR A 130 -3.09 6.60 5.25
C TYR A 130 -3.81 7.19 6.48
N MET A 131 -4.96 6.63 6.84
CA MET A 131 -5.66 6.97 8.08
C MET A 131 -5.31 6.02 9.23
N ALA A 132 -5.33 4.71 8.95
CA ALA A 132 -5.22 3.70 9.99
C ALA A 132 -3.81 3.59 10.58
N TYR A 133 -2.76 3.68 9.77
CA TYR A 133 -1.40 3.46 10.25
C TYR A 133 -0.85 4.60 11.10
N PRO A 134 -1.04 5.89 10.78
CA PRO A 134 -0.61 6.98 11.66
C PRO A 134 -1.17 6.86 13.08
N GLN A 135 -2.43 6.45 13.23
CA GLN A 135 -3.05 6.24 14.55
C GLN A 135 -2.31 5.20 15.41
N MET A 136 -1.62 4.23 14.81
CA MET A 136 -0.81 3.24 15.54
C MET A 136 0.37 3.88 16.28
N TYR A 137 0.82 5.05 15.81
CA TYR A 137 1.95 5.80 16.35
C TYR A 137 1.52 7.06 17.12
N GLY A 138 0.21 7.21 17.41
CA GLY A 138 -0.32 8.40 18.09
C GLY A 138 -0.38 9.63 17.18
N ALA A 139 -0.15 9.47 15.90
CA ALA A 139 -0.28 10.52 14.90
C ALA A 139 -1.72 10.63 14.38
N SER A 140 -2.04 11.73 13.71
CA SER A 140 -3.32 11.95 13.04
C SER A 140 -3.13 12.25 11.56
N THR A 141 -4.15 11.97 10.75
CA THR A 141 -4.16 12.36 9.33
C THR A 141 -5.09 13.54 9.12
N ILE A 142 -4.62 14.51 8.34
CA ILE A 142 -5.42 15.62 7.82
C ILE A 142 -5.66 15.33 6.34
N GLU A 143 -6.91 15.32 5.93
CA GLU A 143 -7.27 15.13 4.53
C GLU A 143 -7.31 16.47 3.80
N TYR A 144 -6.81 16.49 2.57
CA TYR A 144 -7.01 17.57 1.63
C TYR A 144 -7.86 17.09 0.43
N ALA A 145 -8.63 18.00 -0.15
CA ALA A 145 -9.55 17.66 -1.22
C ALA A 145 -8.84 17.39 -2.56
N LEU A 146 -9.40 16.43 -3.31
CA LEU A 146 -9.12 16.23 -4.72
C LEU A 146 -10.34 16.72 -5.54
N LYS A 147 -10.11 17.49 -6.60
CA LYS A 147 -11.17 18.05 -7.47
C LYS A 147 -11.68 16.97 -8.43
N SER A 148 -12.78 16.33 -8.09
CA SER A 148 -13.36 15.24 -8.90
C SER A 148 -13.84 15.68 -10.28
N ASP A 149 -14.18 16.94 -10.45
CA ASP A 149 -14.60 17.59 -11.69
C ASP A 149 -13.42 18.11 -12.53
N ASP A 150 -12.20 18.09 -11.98
CA ASP A 150 -10.95 18.47 -12.64
C ASP A 150 -9.95 17.30 -12.64
N GLY A 151 -10.41 16.12 -13.05
CA GLY A 151 -9.55 14.93 -13.20
C GLY A 151 -8.83 14.49 -11.92
N TRP A 152 -9.41 14.76 -10.75
CA TRP A 152 -8.81 14.47 -9.44
C TRP A 152 -7.54 15.26 -9.15
N ALA A 153 -7.42 16.47 -9.71
CA ALA A 153 -6.34 17.38 -9.40
C ALA A 153 -6.29 17.74 -7.91
N ILE A 154 -5.09 17.95 -7.39
CA ILE A 154 -4.89 18.38 -6.01
C ILE A 154 -5.47 19.79 -5.82
N ASP A 155 -6.27 20.00 -4.78
CA ASP A 155 -6.74 21.32 -4.37
C ASP A 155 -5.70 21.99 -3.49
N LEU A 156 -4.86 22.84 -4.08
CA LEU A 156 -3.81 23.56 -3.36
C LEU A 156 -4.38 24.58 -2.36
N ASP A 157 -5.54 25.18 -2.67
CA ASP A 157 -6.17 26.16 -1.78
C ASP A 157 -6.69 25.46 -0.49
N ASP A 158 -7.15 24.21 -0.61
CA ASP A 158 -7.56 23.42 0.54
C ASP A 158 -6.35 22.97 1.40
N ILE A 159 -5.20 22.71 0.78
CA ILE A 159 -3.97 22.39 1.50
C ILE A 159 -3.45 23.57 2.32
N GLU A 160 -3.62 24.80 1.80
CA GLU A 160 -3.12 26.03 2.44
C GLU A 160 -4.06 26.54 3.56
N SER A 161 -5.31 26.04 3.64
CA SER A 161 -6.33 26.48 4.60
C SER A 161 -6.18 25.81 5.99
#